data_55dd2a742cd6c4c6151e8c535850aeac
#
_entry.id   55dd2a742cd6c4c6151e8c535850aeac
#
_cell.length_a   1.000
_cell.length_b   1.000
_cell.length_c   1.000
_cell.angle_alpha   90.00
_cell.angle_beta   90.00
_cell.angle_gamma   90.00
#
_symmetry.space_group_name_H-M   'P 1'
#
loop_
_entity.id
_entity.type
_entity.pdbx_description
1 polymer ?
#
loop_
_entity_poly.entity_id
_entity_poly.type
_entity_poly.pdbx_seq_one_letter_code
_entity_poly.pdbx_strand_id
1 'polypeptide(L)'
;MQHDLTLSRAAALDHLARAIPRTDRAYAEGRNTDRGPEVQPSTTALSPYLRRRLLLEEEVIDTVLAAHASGEAAKFVEEVFWRSYFKGHLETHPSIWTDYHRLVAEGRHRLATQSGLRQVFEDAVAGRTGIEGFDDWASELLHTGWLHNHARMWFASIWIFTLRLPWALGADLFLRHLLDGDPASNTLSWRWVAGLHTRGKPYIARAENIRRYTEGRFLPSGLDENPAPLDEVVPHATLPLPSPDPLPGGEVALLLHLDDLHPESLPLGSARVVRVGGLLAHAPGAAESVRRADEAAMADALVRASARFGCPAELVTEGWSGALPVVTAWAPVGPSAEVLPEGCRRVRRHWDDLVWPSATRGYFQVRKAIPTILRTREEAAGAMPLVTGRTSAP
;
A
#
# COMPACT_ATOMS: atom_id res chain seq x y z
N MET A 1 10.50 0.82 20.93
CA MET A 1 10.05 -0.58 20.74
C MET A 1 10.41 -0.97 19.32
N GLN A 2 11.43 -1.83 19.16
CA GLN A 2 11.72 -2.43 17.87
C GLN A 2 10.45 -3.18 17.47
N HIS A 3 9.74 -2.70 16.46
CA HIS A 3 8.59 -3.42 15.92
C HIS A 3 9.14 -4.61 15.16
N ASP A 4 9.35 -5.72 15.85
CA ASP A 4 9.54 -7.04 15.24
C ASP A 4 8.20 -7.41 14.61
N LEU A 5 7.94 -6.81 13.44
CA LEU A 5 6.66 -6.91 12.75
C LEU A 5 6.65 -8.26 12.02
N THR A 6 6.16 -9.28 12.70
CA THR A 6 5.94 -10.58 12.06
C THR A 6 4.84 -10.45 11.01
N LEU A 7 5.18 -10.55 9.73
CA LEU A 7 4.23 -10.51 8.62
C LEU A 7 3.67 -11.90 8.33
N SER A 8 2.70 -12.31 9.13
CA SER A 8 1.89 -13.51 8.93
C SER A 8 0.41 -13.18 9.10
N ARG A 9 -0.48 -14.03 8.60
CA ARG A 9 -1.93 -13.87 8.76
C ARG A 9 -2.35 -13.90 10.23
N ALA A 10 -1.77 -14.79 11.02
CA ALA A 10 -2.08 -14.89 12.45
C ALA A 10 -1.68 -13.62 13.21
N ALA A 11 -0.47 -13.12 12.97
CA ALA A 11 0.00 -11.87 13.57
C ALA A 11 -0.84 -10.66 13.12
N ALA A 12 -1.29 -10.65 11.86
CA ALA A 12 -2.14 -9.60 11.31
C ALA A 12 -3.51 -9.54 12.03
N LEU A 13 -4.15 -10.69 12.25
CA LEU A 13 -5.43 -10.78 12.98
C LEU A 13 -5.29 -10.36 14.44
N ASP A 14 -4.23 -10.80 15.10
CA ASP A 14 -3.93 -10.42 16.47
C ASP A 14 -3.65 -8.90 16.59
N HIS A 15 -2.92 -8.33 15.62
CA HIS A 15 -2.69 -6.89 15.55
C HIS A 15 -3.99 -6.12 15.31
N LEU A 16 -4.86 -6.59 14.41
CA LEU A 16 -6.17 -6.00 14.17
C LEU A 16 -7.00 -5.99 15.47
N ALA A 17 -7.08 -7.12 16.17
CA ALA A 17 -7.83 -7.21 17.43
C ALA A 17 -7.36 -6.19 18.48
N ARG A 18 -6.04 -5.98 18.60
CA ARG A 18 -5.46 -4.95 19.49
C ARG A 18 -5.70 -3.52 18.99
N ALA A 19 -5.87 -3.31 17.69
CA ALA A 19 -6.11 -2.00 17.12
C ALA A 19 -7.57 -1.53 17.26
N ILE A 20 -8.54 -2.44 17.25
CA ILE A 20 -9.98 -2.14 17.28
C ILE A 20 -10.38 -1.08 18.32
N PRO A 21 -9.96 -1.14 19.60
CA PRO A 21 -10.38 -0.15 20.59
C PRO A 21 -10.00 1.31 20.26
N ARG A 22 -9.14 1.51 19.25
CA ARG A 22 -8.60 2.81 18.84
C ARG A 22 -9.04 3.23 17.44
N THR A 23 -10.05 2.57 16.85
CA THR A 23 -10.54 2.85 15.49
C THR A 23 -11.78 3.73 15.46
N ASP A 24 -12.19 4.26 16.61
CA ASP A 24 -13.32 5.15 16.84
C ASP A 24 -12.92 6.65 16.75
N ARG A 25 -13.55 7.48 17.55
CA ARG A 25 -13.25 8.93 17.66
C ARG A 25 -11.80 9.20 18.06
N ALA A 26 -11.20 8.34 18.89
CA ALA A 26 -9.81 8.51 19.30
C ALA A 26 -8.86 8.44 18.09
N TYR A 27 -9.18 7.61 17.09
CA TYR A 27 -8.45 7.61 15.82
C TYR A 27 -8.58 8.95 15.09
N ALA A 28 -9.80 9.46 14.95
CA ALA A 28 -10.04 10.72 14.23
C ALA A 28 -9.30 11.91 14.88
N GLU A 29 -9.24 11.94 16.21
CA GLU A 29 -8.60 13.01 16.98
C GLU A 29 -7.07 12.87 17.00
N GLY A 30 -6.56 11.65 17.18
CA GLY A 30 -5.13 11.40 17.41
C GLY A 30 -4.30 11.12 16.16
N ARG A 31 -4.90 10.66 15.06
CA ARG A 31 -4.21 10.11 13.89
C ARG A 31 -3.16 11.03 13.23
N ASN A 32 -3.23 12.33 13.46
CA ASN A 32 -2.29 13.29 12.91
C ASN A 32 -1.06 13.55 13.79
N THR A 33 -1.08 13.05 15.04
CA THR A 33 -0.01 13.33 16.01
C THR A 33 1.09 12.28 15.92
N ASP A 34 2.26 12.70 15.53
CA ASP A 34 3.49 11.90 15.52
C ASP A 34 4.20 12.04 16.88
N ARG A 35 4.13 10.98 17.70
CA ARG A 35 4.75 10.91 19.02
C ARG A 35 6.16 10.30 19.01
N GLY A 36 6.62 9.87 17.83
CA GLY A 36 7.91 9.20 17.66
C GLY A 36 7.85 7.68 17.92
N PRO A 37 8.95 6.98 17.59
CA PRO A 37 9.00 5.53 17.59
C PRO A 37 8.96 4.87 18.99
N GLU A 38 9.27 5.63 20.04
CA GLU A 38 9.31 5.13 21.43
C GLU A 38 7.92 5.06 22.07
N VAL A 39 6.93 5.76 21.52
CA VAL A 39 5.57 5.83 22.04
C VAL A 39 4.62 5.03 21.17
N GLN A 40 3.57 4.48 21.78
CA GLN A 40 2.54 3.79 21.02
C GLN A 40 1.96 4.71 19.93
N PRO A 41 1.96 4.28 18.66
CA PRO A 41 1.44 5.10 17.56
C PRO A 41 -0.01 5.53 17.80
N SER A 42 -0.32 6.76 17.43
CA SER A 42 -1.70 7.27 17.38
C SER A 42 -2.53 6.63 16.24
N THR A 43 -1.86 5.95 15.33
CA THR A 43 -2.44 5.17 14.23
C THR A 43 -2.48 3.67 14.56
N THR A 44 -3.15 2.89 13.71
CA THR A 44 -3.30 1.44 13.94
C THR A 44 -2.10 0.62 13.49
N ALA A 45 -1.21 1.17 12.64
CA ALA A 45 -0.08 0.46 12.02
C ALA A 45 -0.47 -0.84 11.28
N LEU A 46 -1.68 -0.91 10.71
CA LEU A 46 -2.18 -2.06 9.94
C LEU A 46 -1.69 -2.07 8.49
N SER A 47 -1.09 -0.99 8.03
CA SER A 47 -0.70 -0.80 6.63
C SER A 47 0.23 -1.88 6.06
N PRO A 48 1.23 -2.45 6.79
CA PRO A 48 2.06 -3.54 6.27
C PRO A 48 1.28 -4.82 5.98
N TYR A 49 0.24 -5.11 6.75
CA TYR A 49 -0.63 -6.27 6.56
C TYR A 49 -1.63 -6.06 5.42
N LEU A 50 -2.26 -4.87 5.37
CA LEU A 50 -3.15 -4.47 4.29
C LEU A 50 -2.40 -4.38 2.95
N ARG A 51 -1.16 -3.90 2.94
CA ARG A 51 -0.32 -3.80 1.74
C ARG A 51 -0.25 -5.13 1.00
N ARG A 52 -0.14 -6.22 1.72
CA ARG A 52 0.03 -7.58 1.20
C ARG A 52 -1.26 -8.40 1.21
N ARG A 53 -2.38 -7.79 1.62
CA ARG A 53 -3.63 -8.53 1.86
C ARG A 53 -3.44 -9.75 2.75
N LEU A 54 -2.58 -9.66 3.76
CA LEU A 54 -2.65 -10.53 4.94
C LEU A 54 -3.92 -10.23 5.76
N LEU A 55 -4.42 -8.99 5.66
CA LEU A 55 -5.77 -8.56 6.02
C LEU A 55 -6.42 -7.97 4.78
N LEU A 56 -7.67 -8.35 4.52
CA LEU A 56 -8.46 -7.75 3.47
C LEU A 56 -9.07 -6.43 3.95
N GLU A 57 -9.24 -5.48 3.06
CA GLU A 57 -9.83 -4.18 3.35
C GLU A 57 -11.24 -4.34 3.94
N GLU A 58 -12.06 -5.19 3.35
CA GLU A 58 -13.42 -5.50 3.79
C GLU A 58 -13.46 -6.15 5.16
N GLU A 59 -12.56 -7.08 5.46
CA GLU A 59 -12.46 -7.74 6.76
C GLU A 59 -12.14 -6.75 7.89
N VAL A 60 -11.21 -5.82 7.64
CA VAL A 60 -10.88 -4.76 8.61
C VAL A 60 -12.07 -3.86 8.85
N ILE A 61 -12.77 -3.43 7.79
CA ILE A 61 -13.96 -2.58 7.88
C ILE A 61 -15.06 -3.28 8.66
N ASP A 62 -15.35 -4.55 8.37
CA ASP A 62 -16.40 -5.32 9.04
C ASP A 62 -16.11 -5.47 10.53
N THR A 63 -14.85 -5.81 10.87
CA THR A 63 -14.45 -5.95 12.27
C THR A 63 -14.60 -4.62 13.03
N VAL A 64 -14.27 -3.51 12.40
CA VAL A 64 -14.40 -2.18 13.01
C VAL A 64 -15.86 -1.77 13.16
N LEU A 65 -16.69 -1.98 12.14
CA LEU A 65 -18.12 -1.63 12.17
C LEU A 65 -18.93 -2.55 13.08
N ALA A 66 -18.45 -3.76 13.36
CA ALA A 66 -19.05 -4.63 14.38
C ALA A 66 -18.74 -4.15 15.82
N ALA A 67 -17.63 -3.44 16.02
CA ALA A 67 -17.18 -2.98 17.33
C ALA A 67 -17.65 -1.55 17.67
N HIS A 68 -17.86 -0.70 16.66
CA HIS A 68 -18.17 0.73 16.83
C HIS A 68 -19.37 1.16 15.98
N ALA A 69 -20.09 2.17 16.45
CA ALA A 69 -21.10 2.82 15.62
C ALA A 69 -20.46 3.41 14.34
N SER A 70 -21.13 3.29 13.20
CA SER A 70 -20.59 3.69 11.90
C SER A 70 -20.13 5.15 11.86
N GLY A 71 -20.82 6.06 12.55
CA GLY A 71 -20.41 7.46 12.64
C GLY A 71 -19.13 7.70 13.43
N GLU A 72 -18.81 6.85 14.42
CA GLU A 72 -17.60 6.96 15.23
C GLU A 72 -16.38 6.41 14.49
N ALA A 73 -16.56 5.32 13.74
CA ALA A 73 -15.52 4.67 12.94
C ALA A 73 -15.33 5.30 11.54
N ALA A 74 -16.19 6.24 11.14
CA ALA A 74 -16.24 6.76 9.76
C ALA A 74 -14.87 7.22 9.25
N LYS A 75 -14.07 7.89 10.11
CA LYS A 75 -12.76 8.39 9.71
C LYS A 75 -11.75 7.26 9.46
N PHE A 76 -11.77 6.22 10.28
CA PHE A 76 -10.92 5.06 10.06
C PHE A 76 -11.30 4.30 8.78
N VAL A 77 -12.60 4.09 8.56
CA VAL A 77 -13.11 3.46 7.33
C VAL A 77 -12.68 4.26 6.10
N GLU A 78 -12.79 5.59 6.11
CA GLU A 78 -12.29 6.45 5.02
C GLU A 78 -10.80 6.20 4.73
N GLU A 79 -9.95 6.01 5.75
CA GLU A 79 -8.52 5.77 5.54
C GLU A 79 -8.24 4.39 4.91
N VAL A 80 -9.05 3.37 5.19
CA VAL A 80 -8.95 2.08 4.48
C VAL A 80 -9.32 2.25 3.00
N PHE A 81 -10.35 3.03 2.69
CA PHE A 81 -10.75 3.32 1.30
C PHE A 81 -9.71 4.13 0.52
N TRP A 82 -8.86 4.94 1.17
CA TRP A 82 -7.78 5.65 0.50
C TRP A 82 -6.83 4.70 -0.23
N ARG A 83 -6.51 3.57 0.38
CA ARG A 83 -5.66 2.54 -0.23
C ARG A 83 -6.30 1.99 -1.52
N SER A 84 -7.57 1.59 -1.44
CA SER A 84 -8.30 1.08 -2.62
C SER A 84 -8.44 2.13 -3.72
N TYR A 85 -8.65 3.40 -3.33
CA TYR A 85 -8.65 4.53 -4.25
C TYR A 85 -7.32 4.66 -5.01
N PHE A 86 -6.19 4.66 -4.31
CA PHE A 86 -4.89 4.82 -4.97
C PHE A 86 -4.63 3.68 -5.96
N LYS A 87 -4.95 2.44 -5.62
CA LYS A 87 -4.82 1.30 -6.53
C LYS A 87 -5.70 1.47 -7.77
N GLY A 88 -6.99 1.71 -7.60
CA GLY A 88 -7.91 1.93 -8.72
C GLY A 88 -7.55 3.15 -9.59
N HIS A 89 -7.05 4.22 -8.97
CA HIS A 89 -6.59 5.40 -9.71
C HIS A 89 -5.38 5.08 -10.58
N LEU A 90 -4.41 4.32 -10.07
CA LEU A 90 -3.22 3.95 -10.84
C LEU A 90 -3.57 2.95 -11.96
N GLU A 91 -4.55 2.04 -11.76
CA GLU A 91 -5.07 1.14 -12.79
C GLU A 91 -5.67 1.89 -13.98
N THR A 92 -6.33 3.02 -13.72
CA THR A 92 -6.90 3.87 -14.78
C THR A 92 -5.93 4.92 -15.31
N HIS A 93 -4.76 5.11 -14.69
CA HIS A 93 -3.71 6.05 -15.11
C HIS A 93 -2.32 5.38 -15.09
N PRO A 94 -2.12 4.23 -15.78
CA PRO A 94 -0.88 3.45 -15.67
C PRO A 94 0.36 4.21 -16.17
N SER A 95 0.19 5.20 -17.03
CA SER A 95 1.27 6.07 -17.49
C SER A 95 1.96 6.86 -16.36
N ILE A 96 1.29 7.06 -15.21
CA ILE A 96 1.91 7.67 -14.03
C ILE A 96 3.06 6.80 -13.52
N TRP A 97 2.88 5.47 -13.51
CA TRP A 97 3.90 4.52 -13.07
C TRP A 97 5.08 4.48 -14.05
N THR A 98 4.81 4.45 -15.34
CA THR A 98 5.84 4.54 -16.39
C THR A 98 6.64 5.84 -16.27
N ASP A 99 5.97 6.96 -16.05
CA ASP A 99 6.61 8.26 -15.88
C ASP A 99 7.44 8.34 -14.59
N TYR A 100 6.94 7.75 -13.50
CA TYR A 100 7.69 7.62 -12.24
C TYR A 100 9.05 6.91 -12.49
N HIS A 101 9.07 5.78 -13.18
CA HIS A 101 10.32 5.07 -13.51
C HIS A 101 11.28 5.92 -14.35
N ARG A 102 10.76 6.60 -15.35
CA ARG A 102 11.55 7.54 -16.17
C ARG A 102 12.17 8.63 -15.30
N LEU A 103 11.38 9.25 -14.41
CA LEU A 103 11.84 10.31 -13.52
C LEU A 103 12.87 9.81 -12.49
N VAL A 104 12.73 8.59 -11.99
CA VAL A 104 13.75 7.95 -11.14
C VAL A 104 15.06 7.79 -11.90
N ALA A 105 15.02 7.29 -13.13
CA ALA A 105 16.21 7.13 -13.98
C ALA A 105 16.89 8.48 -14.28
N GLU A 106 16.11 9.50 -14.63
CA GLU A 106 16.60 10.87 -14.85
C GLU A 106 17.21 11.46 -13.56
N GLY A 107 16.54 11.26 -12.43
CA GLY A 107 17.04 11.70 -11.13
C GLY A 107 18.39 11.06 -10.80
N ARG A 108 18.54 9.75 -10.99
CA ARG A 108 19.81 9.02 -10.79
C ARG A 108 20.90 9.52 -11.74
N HIS A 109 20.58 9.79 -13.00
CA HIS A 109 21.54 10.38 -13.95
C HIS A 109 22.00 11.78 -13.48
N ARG A 110 21.09 12.62 -12.99
CA ARG A 110 21.45 13.93 -12.41
C ARG A 110 22.36 13.79 -11.19
N LEU A 111 22.12 12.81 -10.30
CA LEU A 111 23.02 12.55 -9.17
C LEU A 111 24.42 12.12 -9.65
N ALA A 112 24.51 11.35 -10.72
CA ALA A 112 25.79 10.93 -11.27
C ALA A 112 26.60 12.09 -11.90
N THR A 113 25.92 13.10 -12.45
CA THR A 113 26.55 14.21 -13.20
C THR A 113 26.67 15.52 -12.43
N GLN A 114 25.93 15.70 -11.32
CA GLN A 114 25.87 16.94 -10.54
C GLN A 114 26.30 16.66 -9.09
N SER A 115 27.56 16.93 -8.76
CA SER A 115 28.13 16.63 -7.44
C SER A 115 27.42 17.34 -6.28
N GLY A 116 27.00 18.60 -6.47
CA GLY A 116 26.25 19.33 -5.44
C GLY A 116 24.90 18.73 -5.15
N LEU A 117 24.12 18.32 -6.18
CA LEU A 117 22.84 17.64 -6.02
C LEU A 117 23.03 16.27 -5.33
N ARG A 118 24.08 15.54 -5.72
CA ARG A 118 24.41 14.26 -5.10
C ARG A 118 24.70 14.42 -3.60
N GLN A 119 25.48 15.42 -3.21
CA GLN A 119 25.80 15.67 -1.79
C GLN A 119 24.52 15.96 -0.99
N VAL A 120 23.63 16.82 -1.49
CA VAL A 120 22.35 17.11 -0.81
C VAL A 120 21.49 15.84 -0.69
N PHE A 121 21.47 15.00 -1.72
CA PHE A 121 20.75 13.74 -1.70
C PHE A 121 21.33 12.76 -0.67
N GLU A 122 22.65 12.59 -0.64
CA GLU A 122 23.34 11.71 0.30
C GLU A 122 23.14 12.16 1.75
N ASP A 123 23.17 13.47 2.00
CA ASP A 123 22.91 14.04 3.33
C ASP A 123 21.45 13.88 3.74
N ALA A 124 20.51 14.06 2.81
CA ALA A 124 19.08 13.84 3.05
C ALA A 124 18.77 12.37 3.40
N VAL A 125 19.32 11.42 2.64
CA VAL A 125 19.13 9.98 2.90
C VAL A 125 19.76 9.58 4.23
N ALA A 126 20.91 10.15 4.58
CA ALA A 126 21.62 9.80 5.80
C ALA A 126 21.18 10.59 7.06
N GLY A 127 20.15 11.47 6.93
CA GLY A 127 19.69 12.29 8.04
C GLY A 127 20.76 13.27 8.57
N ARG A 128 21.44 13.96 7.66
CA ARG A 128 22.52 14.93 7.97
C ARG A 128 22.31 16.29 7.33
N THR A 129 21.06 16.66 7.10
CA THR A 129 20.71 17.96 6.49
C THR A 129 20.80 19.12 7.48
N GLY A 130 20.77 18.84 8.78
CA GLY A 130 20.65 19.83 9.84
C GLY A 130 19.22 20.36 10.02
N ILE A 131 18.23 19.79 9.33
CA ILE A 131 16.81 20.15 9.49
C ILE A 131 16.21 19.27 10.59
N GLU A 132 15.85 19.89 11.70
CA GLU A 132 15.25 19.23 12.86
C GLU A 132 13.96 18.49 12.46
N GLY A 133 13.77 17.28 12.93
CA GLY A 133 12.68 16.37 12.57
C GLY A 133 12.91 15.65 11.25
N PHE A 134 13.39 16.30 10.19
CA PHE A 134 13.68 15.63 8.93
C PHE A 134 14.77 14.57 9.08
N ASP A 135 15.87 14.91 9.73
CA ASP A 135 16.99 13.98 9.95
C ASP A 135 16.58 12.82 10.87
N ASP A 136 15.73 13.09 11.87
CA ASP A 136 15.16 12.08 12.75
C ASP A 136 14.26 11.10 11.95
N TRP A 137 13.36 11.60 11.08
CA TRP A 137 12.51 10.75 10.24
C TRP A 137 13.30 9.99 9.19
N ALA A 138 14.38 10.54 8.63
CA ALA A 138 15.27 9.80 7.72
C ALA A 138 15.89 8.61 8.46
N SER A 139 16.39 8.84 9.67
CA SER A 139 16.95 7.80 10.53
C SER A 139 15.89 6.75 10.92
N GLU A 140 14.70 7.19 11.35
CA GLU A 140 13.57 6.31 11.71
C GLU A 140 13.18 5.40 10.52
N LEU A 141 13.05 5.96 9.31
CA LEU A 141 12.75 5.18 8.10
C LEU A 141 13.76 4.06 7.87
N LEU A 142 15.05 4.39 7.93
CA LEU A 142 16.12 3.42 7.64
C LEU A 142 16.23 2.32 8.69
N HIS A 143 15.95 2.64 9.96
CA HIS A 143 16.07 1.69 11.07
C HIS A 143 14.83 0.84 11.29
N THR A 144 13.63 1.42 11.09
CA THR A 144 12.37 0.74 11.44
C THR A 144 11.58 0.25 10.23
N GLY A 145 11.84 0.82 9.05
CA GLY A 145 11.01 0.58 7.86
C GLY A 145 9.61 1.19 7.98
N TRP A 146 9.40 2.14 8.90
CA TRP A 146 8.10 2.75 9.12
C TRP A 146 8.22 4.23 9.49
N LEU A 147 7.23 5.01 9.10
CA LEU A 147 7.06 6.40 9.51
C LEU A 147 5.59 6.69 9.76
N HIS A 148 5.31 7.53 10.73
CA HIS A 148 3.98 8.09 10.93
C HIS A 148 3.48 8.80 9.66
N ASN A 149 2.18 8.66 9.31
CA ASN A 149 1.65 9.21 8.06
C ASN A 149 1.90 10.71 7.89
N HIS A 150 1.76 11.49 8.95
CA HIS A 150 2.00 12.93 8.90
C HIS A 150 3.49 13.26 8.70
N ALA A 151 4.39 12.50 9.33
CA ALA A 151 5.82 12.61 9.12
C ALA A 151 6.20 12.35 7.65
N ARG A 152 5.56 11.39 6.99
CA ARG A 152 5.77 11.14 5.54
C ARG A 152 5.44 12.36 4.68
N MET A 153 4.38 13.09 5.03
CA MET A 153 3.96 14.28 4.30
C MET A 153 4.95 15.44 4.51
N TRP A 154 5.40 15.67 5.75
CA TRP A 154 6.43 16.67 6.05
C TRP A 154 7.76 16.33 5.39
N PHE A 155 8.20 15.07 5.51
CA PHE A 155 9.40 14.58 4.87
C PHE A 155 9.39 14.86 3.37
N ALA A 156 8.31 14.45 2.68
CA ALA A 156 8.18 14.66 1.24
C ALA A 156 8.15 16.15 0.86
N SER A 157 7.49 16.99 1.65
CA SER A 157 7.46 18.43 1.40
C SER A 157 8.84 19.08 1.59
N ILE A 158 9.57 18.74 2.66
CA ILE A 158 10.93 19.23 2.89
C ILE A 158 11.88 18.75 1.80
N TRP A 159 11.80 17.46 1.42
CA TRP A 159 12.57 16.88 0.33
C TRP A 159 12.42 17.66 -0.98
N ILE A 160 11.16 17.93 -1.36
CA ILE A 160 10.83 18.55 -2.64
C ILE A 160 11.16 20.05 -2.63
N PHE A 161 10.67 20.76 -1.63
CA PHE A 161 10.61 22.22 -1.66
C PHE A 161 11.77 22.90 -0.94
N THR A 162 12.22 22.37 0.20
CA THR A 162 13.35 22.94 0.94
C THR A 162 14.69 22.45 0.40
N LEU A 163 14.86 21.13 0.26
CA LEU A 163 16.08 20.51 -0.26
C LEU A 163 16.16 20.52 -1.79
N ARG A 164 15.03 20.79 -2.49
CA ARG A 164 14.92 20.87 -3.94
C ARG A 164 15.39 19.61 -4.65
N LEU A 165 15.19 18.46 -4.02
CA LEU A 165 15.49 17.15 -4.58
C LEU A 165 14.34 16.66 -5.47
N PRO A 166 14.63 15.89 -6.54
CA PRO A 166 13.61 15.26 -7.38
C PRO A 166 12.64 14.43 -6.55
N TRP A 167 11.34 14.69 -6.67
CA TRP A 167 10.32 13.99 -5.91
C TRP A 167 10.35 12.47 -6.11
N ALA A 168 10.62 12.03 -7.34
CA ALA A 168 10.65 10.61 -7.70
C ALA A 168 11.76 9.84 -6.96
N LEU A 169 12.90 10.50 -6.66
CA LEU A 169 13.96 9.88 -5.85
C LEU A 169 13.57 9.70 -4.38
N GLY A 170 12.78 10.63 -3.82
CA GLY A 170 12.23 10.47 -2.48
C GLY A 170 11.16 9.38 -2.42
N ALA A 171 10.30 9.31 -3.43
CA ALA A 171 9.32 8.24 -3.59
C ALA A 171 10.00 6.86 -3.75
N ASP A 172 11.11 6.79 -4.50
CA ASP A 172 11.94 5.58 -4.64
C ASP A 172 12.58 5.17 -3.30
N LEU A 173 13.09 6.13 -2.52
CA LEU A 173 13.61 5.86 -1.17
C LEU A 173 12.51 5.24 -0.28
N PHE A 174 11.31 5.81 -0.26
CA PHE A 174 10.19 5.29 0.52
C PHE A 174 9.76 3.91 0.06
N LEU A 175 9.63 3.68 -1.24
CA LEU A 175 9.22 2.39 -1.79
C LEU A 175 10.21 1.27 -1.43
N ARG A 176 11.50 1.60 -1.36
CA ARG A 176 12.56 0.64 -1.02
C ARG A 176 12.68 0.34 0.48
N HIS A 177 12.31 1.27 1.35
CA HIS A 177 12.56 1.15 2.80
C HIS A 177 11.30 0.94 3.62
N LEU A 178 10.12 1.35 3.15
CA LEU A 178 8.88 1.19 3.92
C LEU A 178 8.38 -0.26 3.86
N LEU A 179 8.12 -0.86 5.02
CA LEU A 179 7.49 -2.18 5.16
C LEU A 179 6.07 -2.23 4.56
N ASP A 180 5.41 -1.08 4.50
CA ASP A 180 4.10 -0.90 3.86
C ASP A 180 4.20 -0.21 2.49
N GLY A 181 5.38 -0.20 1.88
CA GLY A 181 5.64 0.41 0.58
C GLY A 181 4.72 -0.15 -0.52
N ASP A 182 3.66 0.60 -0.84
CA ASP A 182 2.69 0.25 -1.88
C ASP A 182 2.92 1.14 -3.10
N PRO A 183 3.17 0.59 -4.30
CA PRO A 183 3.48 1.38 -5.49
C PRO A 183 2.49 2.49 -5.79
N ALA A 184 1.18 2.18 -5.69
CA ALA A 184 0.13 3.16 -5.98
C ALA A 184 0.04 4.24 -4.90
N SER A 185 -0.09 3.83 -3.62
CA SER A 185 -0.22 4.77 -2.50
C SER A 185 1.01 5.66 -2.38
N ASN A 186 2.21 5.09 -2.52
CA ASN A 186 3.47 5.83 -2.41
C ASN A 186 3.61 6.85 -3.55
N THR A 187 3.53 6.42 -4.80
CA THR A 187 3.71 7.30 -5.96
C THR A 187 2.69 8.44 -5.97
N LEU A 188 1.40 8.12 -5.75
CA LEU A 188 0.34 9.11 -5.79
C LEU A 188 0.37 10.06 -4.59
N SER A 189 0.78 9.61 -3.39
CA SER A 189 0.95 10.48 -2.24
C SER A 189 2.10 11.47 -2.42
N TRP A 190 3.25 11.04 -2.96
CA TRP A 190 4.35 11.94 -3.30
C TRP A 190 3.93 12.97 -4.36
N ARG A 191 3.18 12.54 -5.39
CA ARG A 191 2.62 13.44 -6.41
C ARG A 191 1.60 14.41 -5.80
N TRP A 192 0.84 13.98 -4.80
CA TRP A 192 -0.09 14.85 -4.08
C TRP A 192 0.66 15.93 -3.29
N VAL A 193 1.70 15.57 -2.53
CA VAL A 193 2.55 16.55 -1.83
C VAL A 193 3.17 17.54 -2.82
N ALA A 194 3.66 17.06 -3.96
CA ALA A 194 4.26 17.87 -5.01
C ALA A 194 3.26 18.82 -5.73
N GLY A 195 1.95 18.69 -5.50
CA GLY A 195 0.92 19.46 -6.21
C GLY A 195 0.64 18.98 -7.63
N LEU A 196 1.07 17.75 -7.98
CA LEU A 196 0.88 17.14 -9.30
C LEU A 196 -0.42 16.32 -9.38
N HIS A 197 -0.82 15.66 -8.30
CA HIS A 197 -2.07 14.90 -8.23
C HIS A 197 -3.29 15.83 -8.19
N THR A 198 -3.22 16.90 -7.39
CA THR A 198 -4.15 18.02 -7.44
C THR A 198 -3.38 19.23 -7.97
N ARG A 199 -3.45 19.45 -9.28
CA ARG A 199 -2.60 20.39 -9.98
C ARG A 199 -2.55 21.76 -9.30
N GLY A 200 -1.35 22.24 -9.02
CA GLY A 200 -1.08 23.56 -8.45
C GLY A 200 -1.42 23.71 -6.96
N LYS A 201 -1.75 22.62 -6.25
CA LYS A 201 -2.07 22.62 -4.81
C LYS A 201 -1.12 21.71 -4.03
N PRO A 202 0.14 22.10 -3.83
CA PRO A 202 1.09 21.30 -3.07
C PRO A 202 0.73 21.29 -1.57
N TYR A 203 1.17 20.24 -0.88
CA TYR A 203 1.19 20.24 0.58
C TYR A 203 2.53 20.81 1.06
N ILE A 204 2.49 21.86 1.87
CA ILE A 204 3.67 22.55 2.35
C ILE A 204 3.88 22.27 3.84
N ALA A 205 5.06 21.75 4.20
CA ALA A 205 5.49 21.60 5.57
C ALA A 205 5.72 22.98 6.19
N ARG A 206 5.11 23.21 7.36
CA ARG A 206 5.25 24.44 8.14
C ARG A 206 5.79 24.11 9.52
N ALA A 207 6.77 24.85 9.98
CA ALA A 207 7.43 24.63 11.26
C ALA A 207 6.44 24.56 12.43
N GLU A 208 5.46 25.47 12.47
CA GLU A 208 4.44 25.50 13.52
C GLU A 208 3.48 24.31 13.45
N ASN A 209 3.15 23.81 12.24
CA ASN A 209 2.35 22.60 12.06
C ASN A 209 3.11 21.36 12.55
N ILE A 210 4.39 21.27 12.24
CA ILE A 210 5.29 20.22 12.74
C ILE A 210 5.33 20.28 14.27
N ARG A 211 5.63 21.44 14.85
CA ARG A 211 5.67 21.62 16.31
C ARG A 211 4.37 21.13 16.98
N ARG A 212 3.23 21.55 16.44
CA ARG A 212 1.91 21.21 16.99
C ARG A 212 1.67 19.70 17.00
N TYR A 213 1.89 19.02 15.87
CA TYR A 213 1.56 17.62 15.70
C TYR A 213 2.70 16.65 16.05
N THR A 214 3.84 17.18 16.51
CA THR A 214 4.88 16.40 17.19
C THR A 214 4.90 16.66 18.71
N GLU A 215 3.86 17.32 19.25
CA GLU A 215 3.77 17.67 20.66
C GLU A 215 4.99 18.47 21.15
N GLY A 216 5.55 19.32 20.28
CA GLY A 216 6.71 20.15 20.57
C GLY A 216 8.08 19.47 20.46
N ARG A 217 8.15 18.21 19.96
CA ARG A 217 9.43 17.51 19.76
C ARG A 217 10.33 18.22 18.75
N PHE A 218 9.73 18.81 17.71
CA PHE A 218 10.46 19.45 16.62
C PHE A 218 9.89 20.83 16.28
N LEU A 219 10.80 21.77 16.03
CA LEU A 219 10.51 23.11 15.49
C LEU A 219 11.58 23.49 14.46
N PRO A 220 11.54 22.89 13.25
CA PRO A 220 12.56 23.14 12.24
C PRO A 220 12.59 24.60 11.81
N SER A 221 13.78 25.10 11.48
CA SER A 221 13.99 26.42 10.88
C SER A 221 14.43 26.28 9.43
N GLY A 222 14.30 27.36 8.66
CA GLY A 222 14.80 27.44 7.28
C GLY A 222 13.96 26.66 6.25
N LEU A 223 12.74 26.25 6.58
CA LEU A 223 11.83 25.61 5.63
C LEU A 223 11.36 26.64 4.56
N ASP A 224 11.27 26.17 3.31
CA ASP A 224 10.56 26.93 2.26
C ASP A 224 9.05 26.72 2.44
N GLU A 225 8.40 27.68 3.10
CA GLU A 225 6.96 27.62 3.41
C GLU A 225 6.07 28.26 2.33
N ASN A 226 6.66 28.80 1.24
CA ASN A 226 5.94 29.43 0.15
C ASN A 226 6.52 29.08 -1.23
N PRO A 227 6.82 27.80 -1.52
CA PRO A 227 7.42 27.42 -2.78
C PRO A 227 6.40 27.50 -3.93
N ALA A 228 6.89 27.66 -5.16
CA ALA A 228 6.08 27.44 -6.34
C ALA A 228 5.76 25.93 -6.47
N PRO A 229 4.52 25.56 -6.87
CA PRO A 229 4.19 24.16 -7.14
C PRO A 229 5.01 23.65 -8.33
N LEU A 230 5.28 22.33 -8.32
CA LEU A 230 5.85 21.67 -9.49
C LEU A 230 4.83 21.64 -10.64
N ASP A 231 5.31 21.79 -11.87
CA ASP A 231 4.48 21.65 -13.06
C ASP A 231 4.82 20.37 -13.82
N GLU A 232 3.81 19.63 -14.23
CA GLU A 232 3.96 18.37 -14.96
C GLU A 232 3.88 18.64 -16.46
N VAL A 233 4.88 18.15 -17.18
CA VAL A 233 5.01 18.43 -18.63
C VAL A 233 4.04 17.55 -19.43
N VAL A 234 3.76 16.31 -18.99
CA VAL A 234 2.92 15.36 -19.73
C VAL A 234 1.66 15.02 -18.93
N PRO A 235 0.46 15.33 -19.44
CA PRO A 235 -0.78 14.91 -18.81
C PRO A 235 -0.98 13.40 -18.95
N HIS A 236 -1.47 12.75 -17.88
CA HIS A 236 -1.80 11.33 -17.87
C HIS A 236 -3.26 11.15 -18.30
N ALA A 237 -3.47 10.41 -19.39
CA ALA A 237 -4.82 10.07 -19.85
C ALA A 237 -5.48 9.05 -18.90
N THR A 238 -6.77 9.25 -18.64
CA THR A 238 -7.58 8.24 -17.95
C THR A 238 -7.96 7.14 -18.96
N LEU A 239 -7.58 5.91 -18.67
CA LEU A 239 -7.95 4.72 -19.44
C LEU A 239 -9.14 4.00 -18.81
N PRO A 240 -9.92 3.23 -19.58
CA PRO A 240 -10.91 2.33 -19.03
C PRO A 240 -10.27 1.34 -18.05
N LEU A 241 -10.98 1.03 -16.96
CA LEU A 241 -10.53 -0.01 -16.04
C LEU A 241 -10.44 -1.34 -16.77
N PRO A 242 -9.28 -2.04 -16.77
CA PRO A 242 -9.15 -3.33 -17.41
C PRO A 242 -10.13 -4.35 -16.83
N SER A 243 -10.70 -5.22 -17.66
CA SER A 243 -11.56 -6.31 -17.21
C SER A 243 -10.74 -7.46 -16.62
N PRO A 244 -11.26 -8.19 -15.61
CA PRO A 244 -10.63 -9.43 -15.16
C PRO A 244 -10.65 -10.46 -16.28
N ASP A 245 -9.68 -11.37 -16.24
CA ASP A 245 -9.56 -12.42 -17.25
C ASP A 245 -10.62 -13.55 -17.02
N PRO A 246 -11.12 -14.19 -18.07
CA PRO A 246 -11.99 -15.36 -17.90
C PRO A 246 -11.19 -16.49 -17.23
N LEU A 247 -11.79 -17.09 -16.20
CA LEU A 247 -11.17 -18.20 -15.48
C LEU A 247 -11.28 -19.51 -16.27
N PRO A 248 -10.18 -20.31 -16.32
CA PRO A 248 -10.25 -21.67 -16.85
C PRO A 248 -11.03 -22.56 -15.89
N GLY A 249 -11.78 -23.51 -16.44
CA GLY A 249 -12.30 -24.64 -15.65
C GLY A 249 -11.23 -25.72 -15.46
N GLY A 250 -11.44 -26.61 -14.48
CA GLY A 250 -10.56 -27.75 -14.23
C GLY A 250 -9.30 -27.42 -13.45
N GLU A 251 -8.23 -28.18 -13.67
CA GLU A 251 -6.98 -28.05 -12.92
C GLU A 251 -6.17 -26.82 -13.31
N VAL A 252 -5.73 -26.11 -12.28
CA VAL A 252 -4.93 -24.87 -12.44
C VAL A 252 -3.76 -24.85 -11.47
N ALA A 253 -2.72 -24.09 -11.82
CA ALA A 253 -1.67 -23.65 -10.93
C ALA A 253 -2.02 -22.26 -10.39
N LEU A 254 -2.04 -22.07 -9.07
CA LEU A 254 -2.28 -20.77 -8.44
C LEU A 254 -0.93 -20.09 -8.16
N LEU A 255 -0.74 -18.89 -8.70
CA LEU A 255 0.44 -18.06 -8.44
C LEU A 255 0.10 -16.96 -7.45
N LEU A 256 0.78 -16.94 -6.31
CA LEU A 256 0.71 -15.88 -5.31
C LEU A 256 1.77 -14.81 -5.59
N HIS A 257 1.46 -13.56 -5.31
CA HIS A 257 2.37 -12.43 -5.40
C HIS A 257 2.18 -11.47 -4.22
N LEU A 258 3.14 -10.57 -4.00
CA LEU A 258 3.21 -9.71 -2.81
C LEU A 258 2.06 -8.72 -2.63
N ASP A 259 1.22 -8.51 -3.63
CA ASP A 259 0.05 -7.62 -3.53
C ASP A 259 -1.22 -8.33 -3.04
N ASP A 260 -1.23 -9.68 -3.01
CA ASP A 260 -2.35 -10.47 -2.52
C ASP A 260 -1.88 -11.82 -1.95
N LEU A 261 -1.77 -11.89 -0.65
CA LEU A 261 -1.36 -13.07 0.10
C LEU A 261 -2.52 -13.67 0.93
N HIS A 262 -3.76 -13.57 0.38
CA HIS A 262 -4.96 -14.17 0.98
C HIS A 262 -5.61 -15.18 0.02
N PRO A 263 -4.95 -16.34 -0.20
CA PRO A 263 -5.40 -17.34 -1.17
C PRO A 263 -6.75 -17.98 -0.82
N GLU A 264 -7.13 -17.99 0.46
CA GLU A 264 -8.30 -18.72 0.96
C GLU A 264 -9.62 -18.19 0.42
N SER A 265 -9.69 -16.91 0.09
CA SER A 265 -10.91 -16.23 -0.36
C SER A 265 -10.83 -15.71 -1.79
N LEU A 266 -9.89 -16.20 -2.60
CA LEU A 266 -9.86 -15.85 -4.02
C LEU A 266 -11.08 -16.41 -4.73
N PRO A 267 -11.78 -15.62 -5.59
CA PRO A 267 -12.97 -16.07 -6.29
C PRO A 267 -12.59 -16.92 -7.52
N LEU A 268 -12.14 -18.15 -7.28
CA LEU A 268 -11.62 -19.07 -8.30
C LEU A 268 -12.70 -19.80 -9.11
N GLY A 269 -13.99 -19.60 -8.80
CA GLY A 269 -15.09 -20.26 -9.51
C GLY A 269 -14.99 -21.78 -9.46
N SER A 270 -15.00 -22.45 -10.63
CA SER A 270 -14.87 -23.89 -10.77
C SER A 270 -13.44 -24.39 -10.96
N ALA A 271 -12.45 -23.52 -10.90
CA ALA A 271 -11.04 -23.89 -11.02
C ALA A 271 -10.58 -24.70 -9.79
N ARG A 272 -9.90 -25.83 -10.03
CA ARG A 272 -9.33 -26.70 -9.01
C ARG A 272 -7.83 -26.48 -8.91
N VAL A 273 -7.39 -25.85 -7.83
CA VAL A 273 -5.96 -25.63 -7.60
C VAL A 273 -5.29 -26.96 -7.25
N VAL A 274 -4.27 -27.33 -8.02
CA VAL A 274 -3.48 -28.56 -7.83
C VAL A 274 -2.00 -28.28 -7.56
N ARG A 275 -1.58 -27.04 -7.68
CA ARG A 275 -0.23 -26.58 -7.36
C ARG A 275 -0.26 -25.09 -7.02
N VAL A 276 0.53 -24.67 -6.04
CA VAL A 276 0.67 -23.25 -5.66
C VAL A 276 2.12 -22.82 -5.79
N GLY A 277 2.33 -21.65 -6.40
CA GLY A 277 3.63 -21.00 -6.49
C GLY A 277 3.61 -19.63 -5.82
N GLY A 278 4.72 -19.22 -5.20
CA GLY A 278 4.92 -17.89 -4.66
C GLY A 278 5.98 -17.12 -5.43
N LEU A 279 5.60 -15.95 -5.97
CA LEU A 279 6.47 -15.08 -6.74
C LEU A 279 6.86 -13.85 -5.91
N LEU A 280 8.16 -13.68 -5.64
CA LEU A 280 8.70 -12.52 -4.93
C LEU A 280 9.11 -11.44 -5.94
N ALA A 281 8.34 -10.36 -5.99
CA ALA A 281 8.59 -9.20 -6.86
C ALA A 281 8.88 -7.96 -6.01
N HIS A 282 10.12 -7.81 -5.58
CA HIS A 282 10.54 -6.64 -4.82
C HIS A 282 10.75 -5.41 -5.72
N ALA A 283 10.54 -4.22 -5.17
CA ALA A 283 11.01 -3.01 -5.82
C ALA A 283 12.54 -3.06 -6.01
N PRO A 284 13.08 -2.59 -7.14
CA PRO A 284 14.52 -2.59 -7.38
C PRO A 284 15.29 -1.88 -6.25
N GLY A 285 16.24 -2.57 -5.62
CA GLY A 285 17.01 -2.05 -4.50
C GLY A 285 16.25 -2.00 -3.17
N ALA A 286 15.20 -2.80 -3.00
CA ALA A 286 14.48 -2.93 -1.72
C ALA A 286 15.43 -3.27 -0.57
N ALA A 287 15.25 -2.62 0.57
CA ALA A 287 16.03 -2.84 1.78
C ALA A 287 15.93 -4.29 2.27
N GLU A 288 16.95 -4.75 2.95
CA GLU A 288 16.99 -6.11 3.51
C GLU A 288 15.79 -6.39 4.44
N SER A 289 15.41 -5.43 5.28
CA SER A 289 14.25 -5.52 6.16
C SER A 289 12.94 -5.74 5.39
N VAL A 290 12.76 -5.06 4.25
CA VAL A 290 11.59 -5.21 3.38
C VAL A 290 11.59 -6.59 2.72
N ARG A 291 12.75 -7.03 2.17
CA ARG A 291 12.86 -8.36 1.56
C ARG A 291 12.54 -9.48 2.54
N ARG A 292 13.12 -9.45 3.76
CA ARG A 292 12.82 -10.44 4.80
C ARG A 292 11.35 -10.45 5.20
N ALA A 293 10.74 -9.28 5.29
CA ALA A 293 9.32 -9.14 5.60
C ALA A 293 8.42 -9.74 4.49
N ASP A 294 8.76 -9.51 3.22
CA ASP A 294 8.08 -10.08 2.06
C ASP A 294 8.23 -11.61 2.00
N GLU A 295 9.45 -12.11 2.24
CA GLU A 295 9.73 -13.55 2.28
C GLU A 295 8.94 -14.24 3.40
N ALA A 296 8.90 -13.67 4.60
CA ALA A 296 8.12 -14.20 5.72
C ALA A 296 6.62 -14.23 5.42
N ALA A 297 6.09 -13.16 4.84
CA ALA A 297 4.67 -13.07 4.45
C ALA A 297 4.31 -14.08 3.35
N MET A 298 5.19 -14.27 2.36
CA MET A 298 5.00 -15.25 1.31
C MET A 298 5.08 -16.69 1.84
N ALA A 299 6.03 -16.99 2.72
CA ALA A 299 6.16 -18.31 3.35
C ALA A 299 4.89 -18.67 4.13
N ASP A 300 4.36 -17.75 4.94
CA ASP A 300 3.08 -17.91 5.63
C ASP A 300 1.92 -18.19 4.66
N ALA A 301 1.84 -17.43 3.57
CA ALA A 301 0.80 -17.58 2.56
C ALA A 301 0.89 -18.92 1.82
N LEU A 302 2.08 -19.42 1.51
CA LEU A 302 2.30 -20.70 0.87
C LEU A 302 1.84 -21.87 1.81
N VAL A 303 2.17 -21.80 3.09
CA VAL A 303 1.69 -22.80 4.08
C VAL A 303 0.17 -22.81 4.14
N ARG A 304 -0.48 -21.65 4.22
CA ARG A 304 -1.94 -21.52 4.25
C ARG A 304 -2.60 -21.99 2.95
N ALA A 305 -2.00 -21.66 1.81
CA ALA A 305 -2.48 -22.11 0.51
C ALA A 305 -2.39 -23.64 0.35
N SER A 306 -1.25 -24.24 0.76
CA SER A 306 -1.07 -25.68 0.76
C SER A 306 -2.14 -26.39 1.61
N ALA A 307 -2.39 -25.88 2.81
CA ALA A 307 -3.44 -26.43 3.69
C ALA A 307 -4.85 -26.24 3.10
N ARG A 308 -5.13 -25.07 2.49
CA ARG A 308 -6.44 -24.74 1.91
C ARG A 308 -6.80 -25.60 0.70
N PHE A 309 -5.83 -25.87 -0.18
CA PHE A 309 -6.05 -26.55 -1.44
C PHE A 309 -5.63 -28.03 -1.44
N GLY A 310 -4.94 -28.48 -0.39
CA GLY A 310 -4.46 -29.86 -0.28
C GLY A 310 -3.43 -30.22 -1.35
N CYS A 311 -2.59 -29.28 -1.76
CA CYS A 311 -1.61 -29.45 -2.83
C CYS A 311 -0.24 -28.86 -2.48
N PRO A 312 0.84 -29.24 -3.22
CA PRO A 312 2.17 -28.65 -3.03
C PRO A 312 2.18 -27.13 -3.22
N ALA A 313 2.94 -26.43 -2.37
CA ALA A 313 3.17 -24.99 -2.47
C ALA A 313 4.66 -24.69 -2.28
N GLU A 314 5.24 -23.84 -3.15
CA GLU A 314 6.67 -23.55 -3.19
C GLU A 314 6.97 -22.15 -3.72
N LEU A 315 8.13 -21.60 -3.39
CA LEU A 315 8.65 -20.42 -4.11
C LEU A 315 9.01 -20.83 -5.52
N VAL A 316 8.71 -19.96 -6.49
CA VAL A 316 8.84 -20.31 -7.90
C VAL A 316 9.76 -19.39 -8.66
N THR A 317 10.33 -19.96 -9.73
CA THR A 317 11.10 -19.29 -10.77
C THR A 317 10.42 -19.49 -12.13
N GLU A 318 11.00 -18.98 -13.19
CA GLU A 318 10.50 -19.14 -14.56
C GLU A 318 10.20 -20.62 -14.92
N GLY A 319 9.13 -20.83 -15.70
CA GLY A 319 8.74 -22.15 -16.19
C GLY A 319 8.07 -23.07 -15.16
N TRP A 320 7.79 -22.58 -13.97
CA TRP A 320 7.25 -23.36 -12.86
C TRP A 320 5.92 -24.11 -13.16
N SER A 321 4.97 -23.50 -13.86
CA SER A 321 3.61 -24.06 -14.04
C SER A 321 3.53 -25.30 -14.93
N GLY A 322 4.54 -25.53 -15.78
CA GLY A 322 4.50 -26.58 -16.80
C GLY A 322 3.36 -26.36 -17.78
N ALA A 323 2.53 -27.38 -18.00
CA ALA A 323 1.38 -27.32 -18.92
C ALA A 323 0.06 -26.81 -18.29
N LEU A 324 0.04 -26.52 -16.98
CA LEU A 324 -1.16 -26.07 -16.29
C LEU A 324 -1.45 -24.59 -16.60
N PRO A 325 -2.74 -24.23 -16.80
CA PRO A 325 -3.12 -22.82 -16.81
C PRO A 325 -2.77 -22.14 -15.48
N VAL A 326 -2.12 -20.98 -15.55
CA VAL A 326 -1.78 -20.19 -14.34
C VAL A 326 -2.89 -19.21 -14.04
N VAL A 327 -3.35 -19.22 -12.79
CA VAL A 327 -4.31 -18.24 -12.25
C VAL A 327 -3.64 -17.48 -11.11
N THR A 328 -3.89 -16.19 -11.01
CA THR A 328 -3.38 -15.35 -9.93
C THR A 328 -4.41 -14.32 -9.50
N ALA A 329 -4.29 -13.77 -8.29
CA ALA A 329 -5.01 -12.56 -7.93
C ALA A 329 -4.64 -11.42 -8.89
N TRP A 330 -5.51 -10.40 -9.03
CA TRP A 330 -5.17 -9.20 -9.79
C TRP A 330 -3.94 -8.54 -9.19
N ALA A 331 -2.84 -8.55 -9.92
CA ALA A 331 -1.65 -7.79 -9.57
C ALA A 331 -1.85 -6.34 -10.02
N PRO A 332 -1.98 -5.38 -9.08
CA PRO A 332 -2.09 -3.97 -9.43
C PRO A 332 -0.83 -3.46 -10.12
N VAL A 333 -0.96 -2.32 -10.84
CA VAL A 333 0.19 -1.65 -11.46
C VAL A 333 1.34 -1.52 -10.45
N GLY A 334 2.48 -2.11 -10.77
CA GLY A 334 3.65 -2.18 -9.90
C GLY A 334 4.51 -3.42 -10.16
N PRO A 335 5.52 -3.68 -9.31
CA PRO A 335 6.50 -4.74 -9.54
C PRO A 335 5.91 -6.14 -9.72
N SER A 336 4.83 -6.49 -8.98
CA SER A 336 4.19 -7.79 -9.14
C SER A 336 3.62 -7.99 -10.55
N ALA A 337 2.94 -6.96 -11.09
CA ALA A 337 2.35 -7.03 -12.43
C ALA A 337 3.41 -7.14 -13.55
N GLU A 338 4.59 -6.54 -13.34
CA GLU A 338 5.69 -6.51 -14.32
C GLU A 338 6.37 -7.87 -14.51
N VAL A 339 6.25 -8.78 -13.53
CA VAL A 339 6.93 -10.09 -13.53
C VAL A 339 5.99 -11.28 -13.68
N LEU A 340 4.67 -11.04 -13.84
CA LEU A 340 3.73 -12.13 -14.07
C LEU A 340 4.04 -12.87 -15.38
N PRO A 341 3.93 -14.21 -15.39
CA PRO A 341 4.09 -14.99 -16.61
C PRO A 341 3.08 -14.58 -17.69
N GLU A 342 3.53 -14.63 -18.95
CA GLU A 342 2.63 -14.41 -20.09
C GLU A 342 1.49 -15.43 -20.08
N GLY A 343 0.27 -14.97 -20.39
CA GLY A 343 -0.93 -15.82 -20.39
C GLY A 343 -1.51 -16.16 -19.01
N CYS A 344 -0.90 -15.64 -17.92
CA CYS A 344 -1.47 -15.78 -16.57
C CYS A 344 -2.86 -15.13 -16.49
N ARG A 345 -3.84 -15.86 -15.92
CA ARG A 345 -5.23 -15.38 -15.76
C ARG A 345 -5.41 -14.67 -14.43
N ARG A 346 -5.80 -13.40 -14.46
CA ARG A 346 -5.89 -12.51 -13.29
C ARG A 346 -7.32 -12.43 -12.78
N VAL A 347 -7.52 -12.81 -11.54
CA VAL A 347 -8.80 -12.77 -10.82
C VAL A 347 -8.88 -11.51 -9.99
N ARG A 348 -9.87 -10.67 -10.24
CA ARG A 348 -10.08 -9.49 -9.41
C ARG A 348 -11.07 -9.77 -8.28
N ARG A 349 -10.76 -9.27 -7.08
CA ARG A 349 -11.65 -9.38 -5.93
C ARG A 349 -12.88 -8.52 -6.11
N HIS A 350 -14.02 -8.97 -5.59
CA HIS A 350 -15.26 -8.20 -5.63
C HIS A 350 -15.14 -6.82 -4.99
N TRP A 351 -14.34 -6.70 -3.93
CA TRP A 351 -14.01 -5.41 -3.32
C TRP A 351 -13.42 -4.41 -4.32
N ASP A 352 -12.46 -4.84 -5.12
CA ASP A 352 -11.83 -3.99 -6.13
C ASP A 352 -12.83 -3.61 -7.24
N ASP A 353 -13.70 -4.54 -7.64
CA ASP A 353 -14.78 -4.29 -8.63
C ASP A 353 -15.80 -3.27 -8.12
N LEU A 354 -16.07 -3.21 -6.81
CA LEU A 354 -16.96 -2.22 -6.21
C LEU A 354 -16.31 -0.83 -6.08
N VAL A 355 -15.04 -0.76 -5.72
CA VAL A 355 -14.39 0.51 -5.35
C VAL A 355 -13.72 1.20 -6.56
N TRP A 356 -12.99 0.46 -7.39
CA TRP A 356 -12.16 1.04 -8.46
C TRP A 356 -12.91 1.82 -9.53
N PRO A 357 -14.15 1.49 -9.92
CA PRO A 357 -14.93 2.33 -10.84
C PRO A 357 -15.12 3.76 -10.36
N SER A 358 -15.12 3.99 -9.05
CA SER A 358 -15.20 5.34 -8.45
C SER A 358 -13.84 6.03 -8.30
N ALA A 359 -12.73 5.36 -8.60
CA ALA A 359 -11.36 5.87 -8.40
C ALA A 359 -10.76 6.59 -9.62
N THR A 360 -11.51 6.79 -10.69
CA THR A 360 -11.06 7.39 -11.96
C THR A 360 -10.70 8.88 -11.83
N ARG A 361 -11.19 9.55 -10.80
CA ARG A 361 -10.94 10.96 -10.49
C ARG A 361 -10.41 11.11 -9.06
N GLY A 362 -10.48 12.29 -8.47
CA GLY A 362 -10.05 12.50 -7.10
C GLY A 362 -10.84 11.69 -6.05
N TYR A 363 -10.24 11.44 -4.90
CA TYR A 363 -10.76 10.62 -3.79
C TYR A 363 -12.21 10.95 -3.38
N PHE A 364 -12.66 12.20 -3.51
CA PHE A 364 -14.04 12.58 -3.17
C PHE A 364 -15.12 11.77 -3.87
N GLN A 365 -14.84 11.18 -5.05
CA GLN A 365 -15.80 10.31 -5.73
C GLN A 365 -15.93 8.98 -4.97
N VAL A 366 -14.82 8.39 -4.57
CA VAL A 366 -14.82 7.17 -3.73
C VAL A 366 -15.51 7.46 -2.40
N ARG A 367 -15.15 8.55 -1.72
CA ARG A 367 -15.76 8.94 -0.44
C ARG A 367 -17.28 9.04 -0.52
N LYS A 368 -17.82 9.63 -1.58
CA LYS A 368 -19.27 9.70 -1.81
C LYS A 368 -19.89 8.32 -2.06
N ALA A 369 -19.15 7.40 -2.65
CA ALA A 369 -19.62 6.06 -2.98
C ALA A 369 -19.56 5.10 -1.76
N ILE A 370 -18.81 5.39 -0.70
CA ILE A 370 -18.62 4.51 0.47
C ILE A 370 -19.96 3.93 0.98
N PRO A 371 -21.01 4.72 1.28
CA PRO A 371 -22.25 4.16 1.81
C PRO A 371 -22.93 3.18 0.85
N THR A 372 -22.86 3.45 -0.46
CA THR A 372 -23.42 2.57 -1.48
C THR A 372 -22.61 1.29 -1.61
N ILE A 373 -21.28 1.39 -1.63
CA ILE A 373 -20.36 0.23 -1.71
C ILE A 373 -20.60 -0.71 -0.53
N LEU A 374 -20.65 -0.20 0.70
CA LEU A 374 -20.87 -1.01 1.89
C LEU A 374 -22.23 -1.71 1.84
N ARG A 375 -23.30 -1.00 1.49
CA ARG A 375 -24.64 -1.58 1.35
C ARG A 375 -24.70 -2.67 0.27
N THR A 376 -24.18 -2.42 -0.94
CA THR A 376 -24.17 -3.41 -2.03
C THR A 376 -23.43 -4.68 -1.61
N ARG A 377 -22.35 -4.54 -0.85
CA ARG A 377 -21.60 -5.68 -0.32
C ARG A 377 -22.41 -6.48 0.71
N GLU A 378 -23.10 -5.81 1.64
CA GLU A 378 -23.98 -6.46 2.62
C GLU A 378 -25.12 -7.22 1.94
N GLU A 379 -25.74 -6.64 0.92
CA GLU A 379 -26.79 -7.27 0.11
C GLU A 379 -26.26 -8.52 -0.59
N ALA A 380 -25.04 -8.46 -1.17
CA ALA A 380 -24.41 -9.62 -1.82
C ALA A 380 -24.06 -10.73 -0.82
N ALA A 381 -23.59 -10.39 0.36
CA ALA A 381 -23.29 -11.34 1.44
C ALA A 381 -24.58 -12.02 1.99
N GLY A 382 -25.66 -11.27 2.12
CA GLY A 382 -26.97 -11.79 2.55
C GLY A 382 -27.69 -12.64 1.51
N ALA A 383 -27.35 -12.47 0.21
CA ALA A 383 -27.89 -13.25 -0.89
C ALA A 383 -27.20 -14.63 -1.11
N MET A 384 -26.06 -14.87 -0.49
CA MET A 384 -25.38 -16.16 -0.54
C MET A 384 -26.13 -17.16 0.36
N PRO A 385 -26.61 -18.32 -0.17
CA PRO A 385 -27.26 -19.32 0.66
C PRO A 385 -26.28 -19.83 1.73
N LEU A 386 -26.73 -19.82 2.98
CA LEU A 386 -26.01 -20.45 4.08
C LEU A 386 -25.77 -21.93 3.68
N VAL A 387 -24.53 -22.28 3.38
CA VAL A 387 -24.12 -23.69 3.27
C VAL A 387 -24.17 -24.27 4.67
N THR A 388 -25.37 -24.70 5.08
CA THR A 388 -25.57 -25.49 6.30
C THR A 388 -24.94 -26.86 6.07
N GLY A 389 -23.69 -27.00 6.44
CA GLY A 389 -23.07 -28.31 6.61
C GLY A 389 -23.76 -29.08 7.75
N ARG A 390 -24.88 -29.74 7.47
CA ARG A 390 -25.37 -30.82 8.30
C ARG A 390 -24.46 -32.02 8.09
N THR A 391 -23.49 -32.20 8.94
CA THR A 391 -22.91 -33.52 9.20
C THR A 391 -23.96 -34.34 9.94
N SER A 392 -24.72 -35.13 9.22
CA SER A 392 -25.42 -36.28 9.78
C SER A 392 -24.35 -37.38 9.98
N ALA A 393 -23.93 -37.58 11.21
CA ALA A 393 -23.25 -38.82 11.61
C ALA A 393 -24.30 -39.95 11.78
N PRO A 394 -23.96 -41.20 11.42
CA PRO A 394 -24.81 -42.39 11.66
C PRO A 394 -24.82 -42.81 13.10
#